data_ae53c9e8c444cd7b691418bac29dcc40
#
_entry.id   ae53c9e8c444cd7b691418bac29dcc40
#
_cell.length_a   1.000
_cell.length_b   1.000
_cell.length_c   1.000
_cell.angle_alpha   90.00
_cell.angle_beta   90.00
_cell.angle_gamma   90.00
#
_symmetry.space_group_name_H-M   'P 1'
#
loop_
_entity.id
_entity.type
_entity.pdbx_description
1 polymer ?
#
loop_
_entity_poly.entity_id
_entity_poly.type
_entity_poly.pdbx_seq_one_letter_code
_entity_poly.pdbx_strand_id
1 'polypeptide(L)'
;MSYLLDILSPLLQGTLVTLQVFLLTMLLAVPLGLGLALLRLSRRAWLGRLVSGYVWLMRGTPLMLQMLFIYFALPFVPVIGIRLPDFPAAILAFTLNYAAYFAEIFRSGFRAVPHGQ
;
A
#
# COMPACT_ATOMS: atom_id res chain seq x y z
N MET A 1 3.84 35.31 20.12
CA MET A 1 4.45 35.11 18.78
C MET A 1 5.34 33.89 18.74
N SER A 2 6.31 33.79 19.65
CA SER A 2 7.17 32.61 19.69
C SER A 2 6.41 31.30 19.88
N TYR A 3 5.29 31.35 20.63
CA TYR A 3 4.46 30.18 20.87
C TYR A 3 3.84 29.66 19.58
N LEU A 4 3.37 30.55 18.71
CA LEU A 4 2.82 30.18 17.42
C LEU A 4 3.90 29.59 16.51
N LEU A 5 5.09 30.16 16.52
CA LEU A 5 6.20 29.63 15.72
C LEU A 5 6.64 28.25 16.21
N ASP A 6 6.59 28.03 17.53
CA ASP A 6 6.94 26.73 18.10
C ASP A 6 5.95 25.65 17.68
N ILE A 7 4.68 26.01 17.46
CA ILE A 7 3.67 25.07 16.98
C ILE A 7 3.75 24.88 15.47
N LEU A 8 4.00 25.97 14.73
CA LEU A 8 4.02 25.92 13.27
C LEU A 8 5.12 25.02 12.72
N SER A 9 6.34 25.06 13.33
CA SER A 9 7.45 24.28 12.83
C SER A 9 7.17 22.77 12.83
N PRO A 10 6.71 22.17 13.96
CA PRO A 10 6.35 20.74 13.93
C PRO A 10 5.19 20.43 12.99
N LEU A 11 4.20 21.35 12.87
CA LEU A 11 3.08 21.12 11.97
C LEU A 11 3.53 21.12 10.51
N LEU A 12 4.42 22.03 10.13
CA LEU A 12 4.96 22.07 8.78
C LEU A 12 5.78 20.82 8.48
N GLN A 13 6.61 20.39 9.43
CA GLN A 13 7.39 19.17 9.26
C GLN A 13 6.50 17.94 9.10
N GLY A 14 5.44 17.85 9.92
CA GLY A 14 4.48 16.76 9.81
C GLY A 14 3.74 16.78 8.49
N THR A 15 3.37 17.96 8.01
CA THR A 15 2.72 18.10 6.71
C THR A 15 3.62 17.64 5.58
N LEU A 16 4.90 18.02 5.61
CA LEU A 16 5.85 17.58 4.60
C LEU A 16 6.03 16.08 4.59
N VAL A 17 6.13 15.46 5.78
CA VAL A 17 6.25 14.00 5.86
C VAL A 17 4.99 13.34 5.33
N THR A 18 3.82 13.87 5.68
CA THR A 18 2.54 13.33 5.19
C THR A 18 2.45 13.40 3.68
N LEU A 19 2.86 14.53 3.09
CA LEU A 19 2.86 14.68 1.64
C LEU A 19 3.85 13.70 0.99
N GLN A 20 5.03 13.51 1.56
CA GLN A 20 5.99 12.55 1.06
C GLN A 20 5.43 11.14 1.10
N VAL A 21 4.82 10.75 2.21
CA VAL A 21 4.21 9.42 2.35
C VAL A 21 3.11 9.25 1.30
N PHE A 22 2.25 10.26 1.16
CA PHE A 22 1.15 10.22 0.20
C PHE A 22 1.67 10.05 -1.23
N LEU A 23 2.61 10.91 -1.64
CA LEU A 23 3.11 10.89 -3.01
C LEU A 23 3.86 9.60 -3.33
N LEU A 24 4.73 9.15 -2.43
CA LEU A 24 5.46 7.90 -2.63
C LEU A 24 4.52 6.71 -2.65
N THR A 25 3.54 6.69 -1.75
CA THR A 25 2.56 5.61 -1.70
C THR A 25 1.77 5.54 -2.99
N MET A 26 1.29 6.69 -3.50
CA MET A 26 0.54 6.72 -4.76
C MET A 26 1.41 6.29 -5.93
N LEU A 27 2.64 6.82 -5.98
CA LEU A 27 3.56 6.51 -7.06
C LEU A 27 3.86 5.01 -7.14
N LEU A 28 3.95 4.34 -6.01
CA LEU A 28 4.23 2.91 -5.95
C LEU A 28 2.96 2.06 -6.00
N ALA A 29 1.90 2.48 -5.32
CA ALA A 29 0.69 1.66 -5.17
C ALA A 29 -0.15 1.62 -6.44
N VAL A 30 -0.24 2.72 -7.19
CA VAL A 30 -1.07 2.77 -8.40
C VAL A 30 -0.53 1.81 -9.46
N PRO A 31 0.77 1.87 -9.85
CA PRO A 31 1.30 0.88 -10.80
C PRO A 31 1.22 -0.54 -10.29
N LEU A 32 1.51 -0.76 -9.01
CA LEU A 32 1.44 -2.09 -8.43
C LEU A 32 0.01 -2.62 -8.44
N GLY A 33 -0.95 -1.77 -8.08
CA GLY A 33 -2.35 -2.16 -8.11
C GLY A 33 -2.82 -2.49 -9.51
N LEU A 34 -2.39 -1.70 -10.51
CA LEU A 34 -2.72 -1.99 -11.89
C LEU A 34 -2.15 -3.34 -12.32
N GLY A 35 -0.88 -3.61 -11.99
CA GLY A 35 -0.25 -4.88 -12.29
C GLY A 35 -0.98 -6.05 -11.65
N LEU A 36 -1.38 -5.89 -10.38
CA LEU A 36 -2.14 -6.92 -9.68
C LEU A 36 -3.51 -7.15 -10.33
N ALA A 37 -4.18 -6.08 -10.75
CA ALA A 37 -5.47 -6.20 -11.44
C ALA A 37 -5.32 -6.96 -12.74
N LEU A 38 -4.27 -6.69 -13.51
CA LEU A 38 -4.01 -7.40 -14.75
C LEU A 38 -3.70 -8.88 -14.50
N LEU A 39 -2.95 -9.18 -13.45
CA LEU A 39 -2.69 -10.57 -13.07
C LEU A 39 -3.98 -11.30 -12.70
N ARG A 40 -4.89 -10.62 -12.01
CA ARG A 40 -6.16 -11.23 -11.62
C ARG A 40 -7.03 -11.54 -12.82
N LEU A 41 -6.90 -10.78 -13.90
CA LEU A 41 -7.63 -11.02 -15.15
C LEU A 41 -6.91 -12.00 -16.06
N SER A 42 -5.73 -12.49 -15.64
CA SER A 42 -4.94 -13.44 -16.40
C SER A 42 -5.70 -14.75 -16.60
N ARG A 43 -5.38 -15.45 -17.69
CA ARG A 43 -5.96 -16.75 -17.98
C ARG A 43 -5.54 -17.83 -16.98
N ARG A 44 -4.43 -17.61 -16.27
CA ARG A 44 -3.95 -18.57 -15.29
C ARG A 44 -4.73 -18.40 -13.98
N ALA A 45 -5.53 -19.40 -13.65
CA ALA A 45 -6.41 -19.35 -12.49
C ALA A 45 -5.64 -19.20 -11.18
N TRP A 46 -4.46 -19.81 -11.06
CA TRP A 46 -3.70 -19.77 -9.83
C TRP A 46 -3.19 -18.36 -9.52
N LEU A 47 -2.83 -17.59 -10.57
CA LEU A 47 -2.42 -16.21 -10.38
C LEU A 47 -3.58 -15.35 -9.86
N GLY A 48 -4.77 -15.54 -10.45
CA GLY A 48 -5.95 -14.82 -10.00
C GLY A 48 -6.30 -15.14 -8.54
N ARG A 49 -6.14 -16.40 -8.16
CA ARG A 49 -6.42 -16.81 -6.78
C ARG A 49 -5.43 -16.19 -5.79
N LEU A 50 -4.15 -16.15 -6.14
CA LEU A 50 -3.15 -15.54 -5.28
C LEU A 50 -3.41 -14.05 -5.08
N VAL A 51 -3.69 -13.33 -6.18
CA VAL A 51 -4.00 -11.91 -6.09
C VAL A 51 -5.28 -11.68 -5.29
N SER A 52 -6.30 -12.50 -5.54
CA SER A 52 -7.56 -12.40 -4.82
C SER A 52 -7.36 -12.60 -3.32
N GLY A 53 -6.55 -13.59 -2.93
CA GLY A 53 -6.22 -13.83 -1.53
C GLY A 53 -5.48 -12.67 -0.90
N TYR A 54 -4.52 -12.11 -1.62
CA TYR A 54 -3.77 -10.94 -1.16
C TYR A 54 -4.70 -9.74 -0.95
N VAL A 55 -5.57 -9.46 -1.93
CA VAL A 55 -6.51 -8.34 -1.84
C VAL A 55 -7.46 -8.55 -0.66
N TRP A 56 -7.98 -9.78 -0.51
CA TRP A 56 -8.87 -10.10 0.61
C TRP A 56 -8.18 -9.86 1.95
N LEU A 57 -6.93 -10.34 2.09
CA LEU A 57 -6.19 -10.20 3.33
C LEU A 57 -5.93 -8.72 3.65
N MET A 58 -5.48 -7.95 2.66
CA MET A 58 -5.11 -6.55 2.88
C MET A 58 -6.33 -5.68 3.16
N ARG A 59 -7.46 -5.95 2.53
CA ARG A 59 -8.68 -5.19 2.77
C ARG A 59 -9.38 -5.61 4.04
N GLY A 60 -9.16 -6.85 4.49
CA GLY A 60 -9.80 -7.37 5.69
C GLY A 60 -9.06 -7.09 6.98
N THR A 61 -7.82 -6.59 6.91
CA THR A 61 -7.02 -6.32 8.10
C THR A 61 -6.77 -4.82 8.26
N PRO A 62 -6.67 -4.33 9.51
CA PRO A 62 -6.35 -2.91 9.74
C PRO A 62 -4.92 -2.59 9.28
N LEU A 63 -4.77 -1.41 8.70
CA LEU A 63 -3.46 -0.92 8.24
C LEU A 63 -2.45 -0.87 9.39
N MET A 64 -2.90 -0.47 10.58
CA MET A 64 -2.00 -0.38 11.74
C MET A 64 -1.40 -1.74 12.09
N LEU A 65 -2.20 -2.81 12.06
CA LEU A 65 -1.69 -4.16 12.30
C LEU A 65 -0.68 -4.58 11.25
N GLN A 66 -0.92 -4.21 9.98
CA GLN A 66 0.01 -4.49 8.89
C GLN A 66 1.34 -3.77 9.12
N MET A 67 1.28 -2.50 9.54
CA MET A 67 2.48 -1.73 9.84
C MET A 67 3.27 -2.34 11.00
N LEU A 68 2.56 -2.75 12.05
CA LEU A 68 3.20 -3.39 13.19
C LEU A 68 3.85 -4.71 12.79
N PHE A 69 3.18 -5.49 11.95
CA PHE A 69 3.74 -6.74 11.45
C PHE A 69 5.03 -6.49 10.69
N ILE A 70 5.02 -5.53 9.77
CA ILE A 70 6.20 -5.23 8.96
C ILE A 70 7.34 -4.73 9.82
N TYR A 71 7.04 -3.85 10.77
CA TYR A 71 8.08 -3.24 11.59
C TYR A 71 8.68 -4.24 12.59
N PHE A 72 7.85 -5.05 13.24
CA PHE A 72 8.30 -5.90 14.33
C PHE A 72 8.52 -7.35 13.94
N ALA A 73 7.70 -7.90 13.04
CA ALA A 73 7.76 -9.32 12.72
C ALA A 73 8.69 -9.63 11.55
N LEU A 74 8.82 -8.72 10.60
CA LEU A 74 9.64 -8.95 9.41
C LEU A 74 11.10 -9.29 9.75
N PRO A 75 11.75 -8.64 10.74
CA PRO A 75 13.12 -9.00 11.09
C PRO A 75 13.29 -10.43 11.57
N PHE A 76 12.22 -11.06 12.07
CA PHE A 76 12.28 -12.43 12.58
C PHE A 76 11.97 -13.48 11.53
N VAL A 77 11.63 -13.08 10.30
CA VAL A 77 11.38 -14.04 9.22
C VAL A 77 12.72 -14.67 8.83
N PRO A 78 12.86 -16.01 8.91
CA PRO A 78 14.17 -16.65 8.74
C PRO A 78 14.83 -16.42 7.38
N VAL A 79 14.02 -16.31 6.32
CA VAL A 79 14.55 -16.14 4.96
C VAL A 79 14.88 -14.68 4.67
N ILE A 80 14.08 -13.77 5.20
CA ILE A 80 14.19 -12.33 4.89
C ILE A 80 15.01 -11.60 5.94
N GLY A 81 14.60 -11.67 7.22
CA GLY A 81 15.35 -11.14 8.35
C GLY A 81 15.74 -9.67 8.22
N ILE A 82 14.92 -8.88 7.51
CA ILE A 82 15.24 -7.49 7.24
C ILE A 82 14.53 -6.59 8.26
N ARG A 83 15.32 -5.70 8.87
CA ARG A 83 14.77 -4.66 9.74
C ARG A 83 14.72 -3.36 8.97
N LEU A 84 13.52 -2.84 8.76
CA LEU A 84 13.31 -1.58 8.05
C LEU A 84 13.20 -0.42 9.02
N PRO A 85 13.83 0.74 8.71
CA PRO A 85 13.57 1.97 9.45
C PRO A 85 12.09 2.39 9.36
N ASP A 86 11.69 3.32 10.22
CA ASP A 86 10.28 3.71 10.34
C ASP A 86 9.67 4.18 9.01
N PHE A 87 10.37 5.06 8.30
CA PHE A 87 9.81 5.64 7.08
C PHE A 87 9.64 4.60 5.97
N PRO A 88 10.69 3.82 5.61
CA PRO A 88 10.52 2.76 4.61
C PRO A 88 9.49 1.71 5.03
N ALA A 89 9.40 1.38 6.32
CA ALA A 89 8.40 0.42 6.79
C ALA A 89 6.99 0.95 6.57
N ALA A 90 6.77 2.23 6.87
CA ALA A 90 5.47 2.86 6.63
C ALA A 90 5.13 2.90 5.15
N ILE A 91 6.08 3.28 4.30
CA ILE A 91 5.87 3.33 2.85
C ILE A 91 5.51 1.95 2.33
N LEU A 92 6.23 0.92 2.77
CA LEU A 92 5.95 -0.46 2.35
C LEU A 92 4.53 -0.88 2.78
N ALA A 93 4.17 -0.61 4.03
CA ALA A 93 2.85 -0.99 4.54
C ALA A 93 1.73 -0.27 3.79
N PHE A 94 1.86 1.06 3.61
CA PHE A 94 0.86 1.82 2.87
C PHE A 94 0.77 1.37 1.42
N THR A 95 1.91 1.13 0.77
CA THR A 95 1.95 0.70 -0.62
C THR A 95 1.25 -0.63 -0.80
N LEU A 96 1.56 -1.62 0.05
CA LEU A 96 0.94 -2.94 -0.04
C LEU A 96 -0.56 -2.87 0.22
N ASN A 97 -0.98 -2.06 1.20
CA ASN A 97 -2.39 -1.92 1.54
C ASN A 97 -3.16 -1.24 0.41
N TYR A 98 -2.68 -0.10 -0.06
CA TYR A 98 -3.40 0.66 -1.08
C TYR A 98 -3.30 0.01 -2.45
N ALA A 99 -2.22 -0.73 -2.73
CA ALA A 99 -2.15 -1.50 -3.98
C ALA A 99 -3.29 -2.50 -4.06
N ALA A 100 -3.67 -3.13 -2.94
CA ALA A 100 -4.80 -4.04 -2.90
C ALA A 100 -6.11 -3.32 -3.25
N TYR A 101 -6.32 -2.12 -2.70
CA TYR A 101 -7.52 -1.33 -3.01
C TYR A 101 -7.53 -0.90 -4.47
N PHE A 102 -6.40 -0.43 -5.00
CA PHE A 102 -6.32 -0.03 -6.40
C PHE A 102 -6.50 -1.22 -7.32
N ALA A 103 -5.97 -2.40 -6.94
CA ALA A 103 -6.18 -3.61 -7.73
C ALA A 103 -7.67 -3.91 -7.89
N GLU A 104 -8.45 -3.76 -6.81
CA GLU A 104 -9.89 -4.01 -6.86
C GLU A 104 -10.61 -2.93 -7.66
N ILE A 105 -10.20 -1.66 -7.51
CA ILE A 105 -10.78 -0.57 -8.28
C ILE A 105 -10.54 -0.76 -9.77
N PHE A 106 -9.31 -1.08 -10.16
CA PHE A 106 -8.98 -1.27 -11.57
C PHE A 106 -9.69 -2.52 -12.14
N ARG A 107 -9.74 -3.61 -11.37
CA ARG A 107 -10.44 -4.81 -11.81
C ARG A 107 -11.91 -4.52 -12.06
N SER A 108 -12.55 -3.81 -11.13
CA SER A 108 -13.95 -3.44 -11.28
C SER A 108 -14.16 -2.53 -12.47
N GLY A 109 -13.23 -1.58 -12.69
CA GLY A 109 -13.30 -0.68 -13.84
C GLY A 109 -13.19 -1.43 -15.15
N PHE A 110 -12.25 -2.38 -15.26
CA PHE A 110 -12.09 -3.17 -16.48
C PHE A 110 -13.34 -4.00 -16.77
N ARG A 111 -13.97 -4.56 -15.73
CA ARG A 111 -15.20 -5.36 -15.91
C ARG A 111 -16.41 -4.51 -16.25
N ALA A 112 -16.41 -3.24 -15.82
CA ALA A 112 -17.52 -2.34 -16.09
C ALA A 112 -17.58 -1.90 -17.54
N VAL A 113 -16.44 -1.95 -18.27
CA VAL A 113 -16.37 -1.55 -19.67
C VAL A 113 -16.90 -2.70 -20.53
N PRO A 114 -17.94 -2.46 -21.37
CA PRO A 114 -18.45 -3.52 -22.26
C PRO A 114 -17.38 -3.93 -23.29
N HIS A 115 -17.43 -5.20 -23.65
CA HIS A 115 -16.53 -5.72 -24.68
C HIS A 115 -16.77 -5.00 -26.00
N GLY A 116 -15.69 -4.59 -26.65
CA GLY A 116 -15.78 -3.92 -27.93
C GLY A 116 -15.77 -2.40 -27.87
N GLN A 117 -15.65 -1.85 -26.66
CA GLN A 117 -15.53 -0.39 -26.51
C GLN A 117 -14.17 0.03 -26.01
#